data_bdb976073271e43b40d2e47aa1a503e7
#
_entry.id   bdb976073271e43b40d2e47aa1a503e7
#
_cell.length_a   1.000
_cell.length_b   1.000
_cell.length_c   1.000
_cell.angle_alpha   90.00
_cell.angle_beta   90.00
_cell.angle_gamma   90.00
#
_symmetry.space_group_name_H-M   'P 1'
#
loop_
_entity.id
_entity.type
_entity.pdbx_description
1 polymer ?
#
loop_
_entity_poly.entity_id
_entity_poly.type
_entity_poly.pdbx_seq_one_letter_code
_entity_poly.pdbx_strand_id
1 'polypeptide(L)'
;PIDTLSVTDLKLVLKAHSTIPLSLKASMKCLDENGKVIMDPITPTEPFNIFTEDTIRLAPPTYAYSLGNWNMTTPGETTIVVSLTQEKLDLIKQIKNIMFTAVIDDKSLEYAYQQGLFNVRITEDASLKLHIGLATHLNATIDLNTITKGGDE
;
A
#
# COMPACT_ATOMS: atom_id res chain seq x y z
N PRO A 1 8.81 -21.68 -2.03
CA PRO A 1 9.36 -20.62 -1.18
C PRO A 1 10.11 -19.57 -1.99
N ILE A 2 10.15 -18.37 -1.42
CA ILE A 2 10.82 -17.20 -2.03
C ILE A 2 12.31 -17.46 -2.29
N ASP A 3 12.94 -18.27 -1.47
CA ASP A 3 14.39 -18.59 -1.57
C ASP A 3 14.83 -19.23 -2.88
N THR A 4 13.90 -19.83 -3.59
CA THR A 4 14.19 -20.54 -4.85
C THR A 4 13.80 -19.74 -6.10
N LEU A 5 13.23 -18.53 -5.93
CA LEU A 5 12.77 -17.71 -7.04
C LEU A 5 13.94 -17.00 -7.75
N SER A 6 13.94 -17.06 -9.07
CA SER A 6 14.79 -16.22 -9.91
C SER A 6 14.20 -14.81 -9.96
N VAL A 7 15.06 -13.79 -9.97
CA VAL A 7 14.65 -12.38 -9.96
C VAL A 7 14.24 -11.86 -11.34
N THR A 8 14.39 -12.67 -12.39
CA THR A 8 14.03 -12.27 -13.75
C THR A 8 12.52 -11.97 -13.82
N ASP A 9 12.18 -10.74 -14.12
CA ASP A 9 10.80 -10.24 -14.28
C ASP A 9 9.91 -10.33 -13.03
N LEU A 10 10.49 -10.53 -11.85
CA LEU A 10 9.74 -10.52 -10.61
C LEU A 10 9.39 -9.08 -10.21
N LYS A 11 8.14 -8.86 -9.86
CA LYS A 11 7.61 -7.56 -9.47
C LYS A 11 6.91 -7.65 -8.14
N LEU A 12 7.05 -6.61 -7.34
CA LEU A 12 6.25 -6.40 -6.15
C LEU A 12 5.07 -5.50 -6.50
N VAL A 13 3.87 -5.90 -6.11
CA VAL A 13 2.64 -5.19 -6.40
C VAL A 13 1.95 -4.81 -5.11
N LEU A 14 1.69 -3.52 -4.92
CA LEU A 14 0.80 -3.02 -3.88
C LEU A 14 -0.54 -2.65 -4.52
N LYS A 15 -1.62 -3.19 -3.98
CA LYS A 15 -2.99 -2.76 -4.30
C LYS A 15 -3.63 -2.21 -3.05
N ALA A 16 -4.17 -1.00 -3.17
CA ALA A 16 -4.93 -0.37 -2.10
C ALA A 16 -6.36 -0.12 -2.57
N HIS A 17 -7.31 -0.43 -1.69
CA HIS A 17 -8.73 -0.23 -1.90
C HIS A 17 -9.27 0.59 -0.74
N SER A 18 -9.79 1.77 -1.01
CA SER A 18 -10.24 2.70 0.02
C SER A 18 -11.69 3.11 -0.19
N THR A 19 -12.48 3.02 0.87
CA THR A 19 -13.81 3.63 0.97
C THR A 19 -13.80 4.86 1.88
N ILE A 20 -12.63 5.27 2.37
CA ILE A 20 -12.45 6.49 3.15
C ILE A 20 -12.57 7.69 2.19
N PRO A 21 -13.47 8.65 2.45
CA PRO A 21 -13.80 9.74 1.51
C PRO A 21 -12.73 10.84 1.45
N LEU A 22 -11.49 10.49 1.66
CA LEU A 22 -10.35 11.40 1.67
C LEU A 22 -9.16 10.76 0.95
N SER A 23 -8.36 11.58 0.31
CA SER A 23 -7.06 11.14 -0.17
C SER A 23 -6.11 10.91 0.99
N LEU A 24 -5.38 9.82 0.96
CA LEU A 24 -4.45 9.43 2.03
C LEU A 24 -3.03 9.41 1.51
N LYS A 25 -2.10 9.76 2.38
CA LYS A 25 -0.67 9.50 2.18
C LYS A 25 -0.29 8.31 3.06
N ALA A 26 0.36 7.34 2.45
CA ALA A 26 0.80 6.14 3.13
C ALA A 26 2.31 6.03 3.14
N SER A 27 2.86 5.57 4.22
CA SER A 27 4.27 5.20 4.36
C SER A 27 4.40 3.83 5.00
N MET A 28 5.51 3.15 4.72
CA MET A 28 5.77 1.82 5.25
C MET A 28 7.18 1.75 5.81
N LYS A 29 7.31 1.05 6.94
CA LYS A 29 8.60 0.64 7.49
C LYS A 29 8.64 -0.87 7.58
N CYS A 30 9.73 -1.45 7.12
CA CYS A 30 9.94 -2.88 7.17
C CYS A 30 10.71 -3.23 8.43
N LEU A 31 10.22 -4.19 9.19
CA LEU A 31 10.83 -4.62 10.44
C LEU A 31 11.36 -6.05 10.31
N ASP A 32 12.53 -6.28 10.87
CA ASP A 32 13.13 -7.61 10.93
C ASP A 32 12.54 -8.47 12.07
N GLU A 33 13.09 -9.64 12.26
CA GLU A 33 12.65 -10.59 13.30
C GLU A 33 12.79 -10.04 14.74
N ASN A 34 13.66 -9.05 14.96
CA ASN A 34 13.85 -8.39 16.24
C ASN A 34 12.99 -7.13 16.41
N GLY A 35 12.12 -6.84 15.45
CA GLY A 35 11.31 -5.62 15.44
C GLY A 35 12.09 -4.36 15.09
N LYS A 36 13.32 -4.50 14.59
CA LYS A 36 14.17 -3.40 14.18
C LYS A 36 13.89 -3.00 12.74
N VAL A 37 13.89 -1.68 12.48
CA VAL A 37 13.70 -1.15 11.12
C VAL A 37 14.89 -1.58 10.25
N ILE A 38 14.57 -2.17 9.11
CA ILE A 38 15.55 -2.52 8.08
C ILE A 38 15.98 -1.24 7.38
N MET A 39 17.29 -0.97 7.37
CA MET A 39 17.85 0.23 6.77
C MET A 39 18.25 -0.03 5.31
N ASP A 40 18.25 1.03 4.51
CA ASP A 40 18.70 0.96 3.12
C ASP A 40 20.22 0.72 3.07
N PRO A 41 20.71 -0.29 2.33
CA PRO A 41 22.14 -0.57 2.27
C PRO A 41 22.94 0.50 1.51
N ILE A 42 22.29 1.26 0.65
CA ILE A 42 22.92 2.33 -0.14
C ILE A 42 22.96 3.63 0.69
N THR A 43 21.87 3.90 1.42
CA THR A 43 21.72 5.08 2.28
C THR A 43 21.43 4.61 3.71
N PRO A 44 22.46 4.17 4.48
CA PRO A 44 22.24 3.50 5.77
C PRO A 44 21.57 4.34 6.86
N THR A 45 21.41 5.63 6.64
CA THR A 45 20.69 6.54 7.55
C THR A 45 19.19 6.59 7.26
N GLU A 46 18.74 5.96 6.18
CA GLU A 46 17.33 5.96 5.77
C GLU A 46 16.74 4.55 5.88
N PRO A 47 15.47 4.43 6.26
CA PRO A 47 14.78 3.15 6.23
C PRO A 47 14.67 2.59 4.81
N PHE A 48 14.80 1.28 4.69
CA PHE A 48 14.54 0.60 3.43
C PHE A 48 13.09 0.81 3.00
N ASN A 49 12.90 1.31 1.77
CA ASN A 49 11.59 1.52 1.18
C ASN A 49 11.42 0.56 -0.01
N ILE A 50 10.46 -0.34 0.14
CA ILE A 50 10.14 -1.33 -0.92
C ILE A 50 9.65 -0.62 -2.19
N PHE A 51 8.89 0.45 -2.05
CA PHE A 51 8.18 1.08 -3.16
C PHE A 51 8.87 2.33 -3.73
N THR A 52 10.12 2.53 -3.42
CA THR A 52 10.99 3.62 -3.94
C THR A 52 10.59 5.04 -3.55
N GLU A 53 9.34 5.28 -3.22
CA GLU A 53 8.86 6.58 -2.72
C GLU A 53 8.58 6.50 -1.22
N ASP A 54 9.01 7.52 -0.48
CA ASP A 54 8.80 7.58 0.97
C ASP A 54 7.31 7.68 1.32
N THR A 55 6.54 8.25 0.42
CA THR A 55 5.12 8.46 0.60
C THR A 55 4.35 8.07 -0.65
N ILE A 56 3.34 7.25 -0.47
CA ILE A 56 2.44 6.80 -1.53
C ILE A 56 1.10 7.50 -1.35
N ARG A 57 0.57 8.10 -2.41
CA ARG A 57 -0.79 8.65 -2.39
C ARG A 57 -1.80 7.57 -2.73
N LEU A 58 -2.78 7.42 -1.86
CA LEU A 58 -3.90 6.50 -2.06
C LEU A 58 -5.11 7.27 -2.57
N ALA A 59 -5.63 6.82 -3.70
CA ALA A 59 -6.76 7.47 -4.35
C ALA A 59 -8.02 7.42 -3.48
N PRO A 60 -8.77 8.54 -3.38
CA PRO A 60 -10.05 8.56 -2.70
C PRO A 60 -11.14 7.92 -3.58
N PRO A 61 -12.27 7.52 -2.97
CA PRO A 61 -13.45 7.13 -3.72
C PRO A 61 -13.98 8.26 -4.60
N THR A 62 -14.77 7.91 -5.60
CA THR A 62 -15.53 8.88 -6.39
C THR A 62 -16.98 8.93 -5.92
N TYR A 63 -17.61 10.08 -6.05
CA TYR A 63 -18.97 10.33 -5.60
C TYR A 63 -19.80 11.00 -6.68
N ALA A 64 -21.09 10.73 -6.68
CA ALA A 64 -22.08 11.44 -7.48
C ALA A 64 -23.20 11.97 -6.59
N TYR A 65 -23.68 13.18 -6.90
CA TYR A 65 -24.80 13.78 -6.20
C TYR A 65 -26.11 13.31 -6.82
N SER A 66 -26.98 12.73 -6.03
CA SER A 66 -28.29 12.26 -6.47
C SER A 66 -29.27 12.29 -5.31
N LEU A 67 -30.50 12.75 -5.58
CA LEU A 67 -31.59 12.78 -4.60
C LEU A 67 -31.23 13.50 -3.28
N GLY A 68 -30.47 14.58 -3.38
CA GLY A 68 -30.08 15.36 -2.23
C GLY A 68 -28.87 14.81 -1.45
N ASN A 69 -28.26 13.73 -1.90
CA ASN A 69 -27.15 13.08 -1.21
C ASN A 69 -25.95 12.83 -2.13
N TRP A 70 -24.77 12.84 -1.53
CA TRP A 70 -23.55 12.35 -2.17
C TRP A 70 -23.45 10.84 -1.95
N ASN A 71 -23.36 10.10 -3.04
CA ASN A 71 -23.26 8.65 -3.02
C ASN A 71 -21.96 8.20 -3.67
N MET A 72 -21.28 7.27 -3.02
CA MET A 72 -20.07 6.67 -3.58
C MET A 72 -20.42 5.90 -4.86
N THR A 73 -19.74 6.21 -5.95
CA THR A 73 -19.88 5.50 -7.22
C THR A 73 -18.85 4.40 -7.38
N THR A 74 -17.59 4.70 -7.01
CA THR A 74 -16.52 3.70 -7.03
C THR A 74 -15.61 3.91 -5.83
N PRO A 75 -15.08 2.82 -5.23
CA PRO A 75 -14.02 2.93 -4.25
C PRO A 75 -12.75 3.52 -4.85
N GLY A 76 -11.87 4.05 -4.02
CA GLY A 76 -10.53 4.46 -4.43
C GLY A 76 -9.64 3.24 -4.65
N GLU A 77 -9.03 3.15 -5.82
CA GLU A 77 -8.12 2.07 -6.18
C GLU A 77 -6.74 2.64 -6.49
N THR A 78 -5.72 2.05 -5.91
CA THR A 78 -4.32 2.42 -6.17
C THR A 78 -3.52 1.16 -6.40
N THR A 79 -2.76 1.12 -7.48
CA THR A 79 -1.86 0.01 -7.80
C THR A 79 -0.47 0.55 -8.04
N ILE A 80 0.51 0.01 -7.33
CA ILE A 80 1.92 0.35 -7.47
C ILE A 80 2.68 -0.92 -7.79
N VAL A 81 3.51 -0.86 -8.83
CA VAL A 81 4.32 -1.98 -9.29
C VAL A 81 5.78 -1.58 -9.26
N VAL A 82 6.59 -2.37 -8.60
CA VAL A 82 8.05 -2.17 -8.51
C VAL A 82 8.77 -3.39 -9.00
N SER A 83 9.69 -3.22 -9.94
CA SER A 83 10.59 -4.30 -10.37
C SER A 83 11.56 -4.63 -9.25
N LEU A 84 11.72 -5.91 -8.95
CA LEU A 84 12.62 -6.37 -7.92
C LEU A 84 14.01 -6.65 -8.48
N THR A 85 15.01 -6.12 -7.81
CA THR A 85 16.41 -6.52 -7.98
C THR A 85 16.74 -7.64 -6.99
N GLN A 86 17.84 -8.34 -7.20
CA GLN A 86 18.30 -9.35 -6.24
C GLN A 86 18.52 -8.75 -4.86
N GLU A 87 19.10 -7.55 -4.80
CA GLU A 87 19.35 -6.84 -3.53
C GLU A 87 18.05 -6.55 -2.80
N LYS A 88 17.01 -6.05 -3.48
CA LYS A 88 15.70 -5.83 -2.88
C LYS A 88 15.06 -7.13 -2.41
N LEU A 89 15.17 -8.19 -3.20
CA LEU A 89 14.64 -9.49 -2.82
C LEU A 89 15.30 -10.02 -1.55
N ASP A 90 16.60 -9.87 -1.43
CA ASP A 90 17.36 -10.31 -0.24
C ASP A 90 16.95 -9.52 1.00
N LEU A 91 16.64 -8.24 0.86
CA LEU A 91 16.10 -7.43 1.96
C LEU A 91 14.66 -7.83 2.32
N ILE A 92 13.83 -8.11 1.30
CA ILE A 92 12.45 -8.56 1.51
C ILE A 92 12.39 -9.85 2.31
N LYS A 93 13.32 -10.76 2.10
CA LYS A 93 13.42 -12.01 2.88
C LYS A 93 13.65 -11.78 4.38
N GLN A 94 14.22 -10.65 4.75
CA GLN A 94 14.45 -10.29 6.14
C GLN A 94 13.23 -9.67 6.82
N ILE A 95 12.23 -9.28 6.04
CA ILE A 95 11.03 -8.63 6.57
C ILE A 95 10.17 -9.63 7.33
N LYS A 96 9.91 -9.32 8.59
CA LYS A 96 9.00 -10.08 9.43
C LYS A 96 7.66 -9.38 9.58
N ASN A 97 7.70 -8.05 9.70
CA ASN A 97 6.51 -7.22 9.83
C ASN A 97 6.65 -5.96 8.99
N ILE A 98 5.53 -5.44 8.54
CA ILE A 98 5.47 -4.13 7.89
C ILE A 98 4.62 -3.21 8.76
N MET A 99 5.21 -2.09 9.16
CA MET A 99 4.49 -1.02 9.83
C MET A 99 3.96 -0.07 8.77
N PHE A 100 2.65 -0.01 8.65
CA PHE A 100 1.98 0.84 7.70
C PHE A 100 1.35 2.03 8.41
N THR A 101 1.58 3.24 7.90
CA THR A 101 1.01 4.48 8.42
C THR A 101 0.29 5.21 7.29
N ALA A 102 -0.98 5.53 7.50
CA ALA A 102 -1.75 6.34 6.57
C ALA A 102 -2.23 7.61 7.27
N VAL A 103 -2.03 8.74 6.63
CA VAL A 103 -2.48 10.05 7.11
C VAL A 103 -3.28 10.75 6.02
N ILE A 104 -4.16 11.68 6.43
CA ILE A 104 -4.93 12.48 5.49
C ILE A 104 -3.96 13.37 4.70
N ASP A 105 -4.08 13.33 3.37
CA ASP A 105 -3.31 14.20 2.49
C ASP A 105 -3.78 15.64 2.64
N ASP A 106 -2.85 16.58 2.76
CA ASP A 106 -3.12 18.03 2.88
C ASP A 106 -4.02 18.54 1.75
N LYS A 107 -3.84 18.00 0.53
CA LYS A 107 -4.63 18.35 -0.63
C LYS A 107 -6.03 17.72 -0.65
N SER A 108 -6.29 16.80 0.26
CA SER A 108 -7.57 16.10 0.34
C SER A 108 -8.72 17.05 0.64
N LEU A 109 -8.51 17.99 1.55
CA LEU A 109 -9.52 18.99 1.89
C LEU A 109 -9.76 19.98 0.75
N GLU A 110 -8.70 20.38 0.05
CA GLU A 110 -8.82 21.25 -1.12
C GLU A 110 -9.59 20.54 -2.24
N TYR A 111 -9.28 19.28 -2.51
CA TYR A 111 -10.00 18.47 -3.48
C TYR A 111 -11.48 18.35 -3.11
N ALA A 112 -11.78 18.03 -1.86
CA ALA A 112 -13.15 17.93 -1.37
C ALA A 112 -13.90 19.25 -1.53
N TYR A 113 -13.23 20.37 -1.25
CA TYR A 113 -13.79 21.71 -1.44
C TYR A 113 -14.15 21.96 -2.90
N GLN A 114 -13.22 21.70 -3.82
CA GLN A 114 -13.42 21.91 -5.26
C GLN A 114 -14.54 21.04 -5.84
N GLN A 115 -14.74 19.84 -5.29
CA GLN A 115 -15.78 18.91 -5.73
C GLN A 115 -17.12 19.10 -5.00
N GLY A 116 -17.20 20.03 -4.05
CA GLY A 116 -18.42 20.24 -3.26
C GLY A 116 -18.73 19.12 -2.28
N LEU A 117 -17.73 18.35 -1.86
CA LEU A 117 -17.90 17.13 -1.04
C LEU A 117 -17.95 17.41 0.48
N PHE A 118 -18.39 18.58 0.90
CA PHE A 118 -18.40 18.97 2.32
C PHE A 118 -19.25 18.09 3.23
N ASN A 119 -20.26 17.45 2.67
CA ASN A 119 -21.22 16.67 3.44
C ASN A 119 -20.98 15.16 3.32
N VAL A 120 -19.85 14.76 2.76
CA VAL A 120 -19.47 13.34 2.72
C VAL A 120 -19.02 12.94 4.12
N ARG A 121 -19.69 11.93 4.68
CA ARG A 121 -19.40 11.44 6.02
C ARG A 121 -18.48 10.23 5.96
N ILE A 122 -17.59 10.14 6.94
CA ILE A 122 -16.87 8.89 7.20
C ILE A 122 -17.82 7.99 7.98
N THR A 123 -18.20 6.87 7.38
CA THR A 123 -19.09 5.88 7.99
C THR A 123 -18.31 4.85 8.79
N GLU A 124 -18.97 4.10 9.67
CA GLU A 124 -18.32 3.06 10.48
C GLU A 124 -17.71 1.93 9.63
N ASP A 125 -18.24 1.70 8.45
CA ASP A 125 -17.78 0.71 7.50
C ASP A 125 -16.70 1.22 6.54
N ALA A 126 -16.30 2.50 6.67
CA ALA A 126 -15.18 3.04 5.90
C ALA A 126 -13.91 2.25 6.19
N SER A 127 -13.21 1.85 5.15
CA SER A 127 -12.06 0.96 5.27
C SER A 127 -10.97 1.28 4.27
N LEU A 128 -9.76 0.94 4.66
CA LEU A 128 -8.61 0.87 3.79
C LEU A 128 -8.09 -0.57 3.80
N LYS A 129 -8.10 -1.21 2.64
CA LYS A 129 -7.58 -2.57 2.46
C LYS A 129 -6.31 -2.50 1.62
N LEU A 130 -5.28 -3.17 2.09
CA LEU A 130 -3.99 -3.24 1.42
C LEU A 130 -3.67 -4.68 1.10
N HIS A 131 -3.15 -4.89 -0.10
CA HIS A 131 -2.68 -6.17 -0.56
C HIS A 131 -1.29 -6.00 -1.17
N ILE A 132 -0.32 -6.73 -0.67
CA ILE A 132 1.03 -6.75 -1.18
C ILE A 132 1.32 -8.15 -1.68
N GLY A 133 1.72 -8.27 -2.92
CA GLY A 133 2.01 -9.57 -3.54
C GLY A 133 3.22 -9.52 -4.46
N LEU A 134 3.69 -10.69 -4.82
CA LEU A 134 4.71 -10.89 -5.84
C LEU A 134 4.04 -11.33 -7.14
N ALA A 135 4.41 -10.71 -8.24
CA ALA A 135 3.91 -11.04 -9.57
C ALA A 135 5.05 -11.35 -10.51
N THR A 136 4.82 -12.33 -11.36
CA THR A 136 5.70 -12.65 -12.48
C THR A 136 5.05 -12.18 -13.78
N HIS A 137 5.78 -12.26 -14.88
CA HIS A 137 5.24 -11.99 -16.22
C HIS A 137 4.08 -12.92 -16.63
N LEU A 138 3.85 -14.00 -15.90
CA LEU A 138 2.75 -14.95 -16.12
C LEU A 138 1.46 -14.56 -15.37
N ASN A 139 1.39 -13.37 -14.78
CA ASN A 139 0.28 -12.87 -13.97
C ASN A 139 -0.03 -13.68 -12.70
N ALA A 140 0.91 -14.50 -12.25
CA ALA A 140 0.80 -15.14 -10.95
C ALA A 140 1.12 -14.14 -9.84
N THR A 141 0.24 -14.01 -8.86
CA THR A 141 0.46 -13.16 -7.68
C THR A 141 0.49 -14.03 -6.44
N ILE A 142 1.55 -13.88 -5.64
CA ILE A 142 1.70 -14.56 -4.36
C ILE A 142 1.40 -13.55 -3.27
N ASP A 143 0.39 -13.84 -2.42
CA ASP A 143 0.03 -12.98 -1.31
C ASP A 143 1.00 -13.17 -0.15
N LEU A 144 1.79 -12.14 0.14
CA LEU A 144 2.74 -12.15 1.25
C LEU A 144 2.05 -12.22 2.62
N ASN A 145 0.84 -11.71 2.74
CA ASN A 145 0.07 -11.82 3.97
C ASN A 145 -0.34 -13.26 4.28
N THR A 146 -0.63 -14.04 3.26
CA THR A 146 -0.93 -15.46 3.40
C THR A 146 0.30 -16.23 3.87
N ILE A 147 1.48 -15.90 3.38
CA ILE A 147 2.74 -16.54 3.78
C ILE A 147 3.05 -16.24 5.25
N THR A 148 2.84 -15.01 5.71
CA THR A 148 3.11 -14.62 7.10
C THR A 148 2.12 -15.24 8.09
N LYS A 149 0.87 -15.46 7.70
CA LYS A 149 -0.16 -16.11 8.54
C LYS A 149 0.06 -17.61 8.70
N GLY A 150 0.69 -18.26 7.75
CA GLY A 150 1.00 -19.69 7.81
C GLY A 150 2.10 -20.06 8.80
N GLY A 151 2.76 -19.08 9.41
CA GLY A 151 3.81 -19.30 10.41
C GLY A 151 3.35 -19.25 11.88
N ASP A 152 2.09 -18.95 12.14
CA ASP A 152 1.55 -18.76 13.49
C ASP A 152 0.76 -19.99 14.02
N GLU A 153 0.79 -21.09 13.32
CA GLU A 153 0.18 -22.35 13.79
C GLU A 153 1.18 -23.28 14.48
#